data_6a5252549e73f3ed15f14cc891ec0771
#
_entry.id   6a5252549e73f3ed15f14cc891ec0771
#
_cell.length_a   1.000
_cell.length_b   1.000
_cell.length_c   1.000
_cell.angle_alpha   90.00
_cell.angle_beta   90.00
_cell.angle_gamma   90.00
#
_symmetry.space_group_name_H-M   'P 1'
#
loop_
_entity.id
_entity.type
_entity.pdbx_description
1 polymer ?
#
loop_
_entity_poly.entity_id
_entity_poly.type
_entity_poly.pdbx_seq_one_letter_code
_entity_poly.pdbx_strand_id
1 'polypeptide(L)'
;MNELGFAAIFCTLIAGGEAETQHGYSAGYDLHRIRVDCETEAEVIEVALDKRGALDSVQQALFAAHLTGKAPVILMIDRDGRTGPYETRIKAAAQMANVAYREIDADFLIRWQMTSYLRNYPAVGAPGL
;
A
#
# COMPACT_ATOMS: atom_id res chain seq x y z
N MET A 1 -5.68 -13.17 6.64
CA MET A 1 -5.71 -11.71 6.70
C MET A 1 -6.08 -11.16 5.33
N ASN A 2 -6.94 -10.17 5.28
CA ASN A 2 -7.41 -9.58 4.04
C ASN A 2 -6.53 -8.38 3.61
N GLU A 3 -6.88 -7.80 2.48
CA GLU A 3 -6.15 -6.66 1.91
C GLU A 3 -6.07 -5.47 2.87
N LEU A 4 -7.18 -5.15 3.55
CA LEU A 4 -7.21 -4.06 4.51
C LEU A 4 -6.26 -4.29 5.68
N GLY A 5 -6.18 -5.54 6.16
CA GLY A 5 -5.26 -5.90 7.23
C GLY A 5 -3.80 -5.74 6.83
N PHE A 6 -3.44 -6.20 5.64
CA PHE A 6 -2.08 -6.04 5.12
C PHE A 6 -1.74 -4.57 4.88
N ALA A 7 -2.67 -3.81 4.32
CA ALA A 7 -2.47 -2.39 4.08
C ALA A 7 -2.22 -1.63 5.39
N ALA A 8 -3.00 -1.92 6.43
CA ALA A 8 -2.83 -1.27 7.72
C ALA A 8 -1.47 -1.58 8.33
N ILE A 9 -1.03 -2.83 8.31
CA ILE A 9 0.27 -3.22 8.84
C ILE A 9 1.39 -2.50 8.10
N PHE A 10 1.37 -2.55 6.78
CA PHE A 10 2.39 -1.89 5.98
C PHE A 10 2.42 -0.39 6.24
N CYS A 11 1.26 0.24 6.17
CA CYS A 11 1.17 1.70 6.25
C CYS A 11 1.62 2.22 7.61
N THR A 12 1.12 1.62 8.69
CA THR A 12 1.39 2.14 10.04
C THR A 12 2.73 1.70 10.60
N LEU A 13 3.17 0.47 10.29
CA LEU A 13 4.36 -0.10 10.91
C LEU A 13 5.62 0.03 10.05
N ILE A 14 5.48 0.11 8.74
CA ILE A 14 6.64 0.14 7.83
C ILE A 14 6.78 1.49 7.15
N ALA A 15 5.72 1.95 6.48
CA ALA A 15 5.78 3.18 5.71
C ALA A 15 5.70 4.45 6.55
N GLY A 16 5.16 4.36 7.76
CA GLY A 16 4.96 5.52 8.62
C GLY A 16 3.93 6.50 8.07
N GLY A 17 2.95 6.00 7.35
CA GLY A 17 1.90 6.79 6.72
C GLY A 17 0.57 6.71 7.44
N GLU A 18 -0.43 7.30 6.82
CA GLU A 18 -1.82 7.28 7.29
C GLU A 18 -2.63 6.33 6.41
N ALA A 19 -3.27 5.35 7.03
CA ALA A 19 -4.07 4.35 6.31
C ALA A 19 -5.46 4.90 6.01
N GLU A 20 -5.99 4.49 4.87
CA GLU A 20 -7.39 4.73 4.48
C GLU A 20 -7.77 6.20 4.46
N THR A 21 -6.91 7.04 3.93
CA THR A 21 -7.24 8.46 3.75
C THR A 21 -8.29 8.62 2.67
N GLN A 22 -9.12 9.65 2.81
CA GLN A 22 -10.19 9.93 1.84
C GLN A 22 -9.96 11.25 1.15
N HIS A 23 -10.26 11.27 -0.16
CA HIS A 23 -10.13 12.47 -0.97
C HIS A 23 -11.38 12.65 -1.83
N GLY A 24 -11.91 13.87 -1.83
CA GLY A 24 -13.10 14.20 -2.59
C GLY A 24 -12.77 14.70 -3.98
N TYR A 25 -13.69 14.46 -4.91
CA TYR A 25 -13.63 15.03 -6.26
C TYR A 25 -15.04 15.24 -6.79
N SER A 26 -15.17 16.10 -7.80
CA SER A 26 -16.44 16.36 -8.45
C SER A 26 -16.52 15.66 -9.78
N ALA A 27 -17.66 15.05 -10.05
CA ALA A 27 -17.98 14.49 -11.35
C ALA A 27 -19.38 14.98 -11.74
N GLY A 28 -19.44 15.91 -12.73
CA GLY A 28 -20.68 16.59 -13.03
C GLY A 28 -21.11 17.46 -11.86
N TYR A 29 -22.31 17.24 -11.37
CA TYR A 29 -22.85 17.98 -10.23
C TYR A 29 -22.71 17.22 -8.90
N ASP A 30 -22.16 15.99 -8.94
CA ASP A 30 -22.05 15.14 -7.77
C ASP A 30 -20.67 15.18 -7.18
N LEU A 31 -20.63 15.07 -5.86
CA LEU A 31 -19.37 14.90 -5.13
C LEU A 31 -19.14 13.43 -4.86
N HIS A 32 -17.93 12.99 -5.12
CA HIS A 32 -17.49 11.61 -4.90
C HIS A 32 -16.26 11.59 -4.03
N ARG A 33 -15.93 10.42 -3.50
CA ARG A 33 -14.71 10.22 -2.70
C ARG A 33 -13.98 8.98 -3.15
N ILE A 34 -12.67 9.03 -3.08
CA ILE A 34 -11.81 7.85 -3.16
C ILE A 34 -11.16 7.60 -1.81
N ARG A 35 -10.80 6.35 -1.59
CA ARG A 35 -9.99 5.96 -0.43
C ARG A 35 -8.62 5.55 -0.92
N VAL A 36 -7.57 6.08 -0.28
CA VAL A 36 -6.18 5.71 -0.54
C VAL A 36 -5.75 4.74 0.55
N ASP A 37 -5.21 3.60 0.19
CA ASP A 37 -4.84 2.56 1.16
C ASP A 37 -3.76 3.01 2.13
N CYS A 38 -2.77 3.74 1.64
CA CYS A 38 -1.74 4.32 2.48
C CYS A 38 -1.24 5.61 1.87
N GLU A 39 -1.18 6.66 2.67
CA GLU A 39 -0.68 7.94 2.22
C GLU A 39 0.44 8.41 3.13
N THR A 40 1.60 8.69 2.54
CA THR A 40 2.73 9.30 3.21
C THR A 40 2.84 10.76 2.80
N GLU A 41 3.84 11.45 3.28
CA GLU A 41 4.10 12.83 2.87
C GLU A 41 4.35 12.94 1.36
N ALA A 42 5.02 11.96 0.77
CA ALA A 42 5.47 12.00 -0.62
C ALA A 42 4.71 11.07 -1.57
N GLU A 43 4.00 10.07 -1.06
CA GLU A 43 3.45 8.99 -1.88
C GLU A 43 2.01 8.67 -1.53
N VAL A 44 1.26 8.25 -2.56
CA VAL A 44 -0.02 7.56 -2.40
C VAL A 44 0.18 6.12 -2.84
N ILE A 45 -0.12 5.18 -1.94
CA ILE A 45 0.21 3.77 -2.11
C ILE A 45 -1.08 2.97 -2.18
N GLU A 46 -1.28 2.29 -3.31
CA GLU A 46 -2.35 1.31 -3.46
C GLU A 46 -1.79 -0.07 -3.11
N VAL A 47 -2.44 -0.74 -2.17
CA VAL A 47 -2.05 -2.08 -1.75
C VAL A 47 -2.88 -3.09 -2.54
N ALA A 48 -2.21 -4.01 -3.20
CA ALA A 48 -2.84 -5.02 -4.04
C ALA A 48 -2.45 -6.41 -3.57
N LEU A 49 -3.41 -7.32 -3.59
CA LEU A 49 -3.13 -8.74 -3.44
C LEU A 49 -2.92 -9.38 -4.81
N ASP A 50 -2.26 -10.53 -4.83
CA ASP A 50 -1.96 -11.31 -6.03
C ASP A 50 -3.21 -12.02 -6.59
N LYS A 51 -4.26 -11.25 -6.90
CA LYS A 51 -5.55 -11.76 -7.38
C LYS A 51 -6.15 -10.84 -8.44
N ARG A 52 -7.15 -11.36 -9.16
CA ARG A 52 -7.81 -10.64 -10.25
C ARG A 52 -8.37 -9.29 -9.84
N GLY A 53 -8.93 -9.20 -8.64
CA GLY A 53 -9.52 -7.94 -8.14
C GLY A 53 -8.52 -6.80 -8.02
N ALA A 54 -7.22 -7.08 -8.10
CA ALA A 54 -6.19 -6.06 -8.03
C ALA A 54 -5.87 -5.40 -9.38
N LEU A 55 -6.47 -5.85 -10.48
CA LEU A 55 -6.15 -5.31 -11.81
C LEU A 55 -6.44 -3.82 -11.96
N ASP A 56 -7.32 -3.26 -11.14
CA ASP A 56 -7.63 -1.84 -11.16
C ASP A 56 -6.62 -0.96 -10.40
N SER A 57 -5.62 -1.56 -9.78
CA SER A 57 -4.69 -0.85 -8.89
C SER A 57 -3.95 0.29 -9.58
N VAL A 58 -3.58 0.13 -10.85
CA VAL A 58 -2.85 1.17 -11.60
C VAL A 58 -3.71 2.40 -11.76
N GLN A 59 -4.97 2.23 -12.17
CA GLN A 59 -5.91 3.33 -12.33
C GLN A 59 -6.16 4.03 -11.00
N GLN A 60 -6.34 3.27 -9.94
CA GLN A 60 -6.57 3.83 -8.60
C GLN A 60 -5.37 4.64 -8.11
N ALA A 61 -4.16 4.13 -8.32
CA ALA A 61 -2.93 4.84 -7.94
C ALA A 61 -2.76 6.14 -8.72
N LEU A 62 -3.00 6.10 -10.03
CA LEU A 62 -2.90 7.28 -10.88
C LEU A 62 -3.90 8.35 -10.49
N PHE A 63 -5.15 7.97 -10.24
CA PHE A 63 -6.17 8.94 -9.86
C PHE A 63 -5.88 9.56 -8.48
N ALA A 64 -5.43 8.76 -7.53
CA ALA A 64 -5.02 9.25 -6.23
C ALA A 64 -3.85 10.25 -6.36
N ALA A 65 -2.88 9.95 -7.21
CA ALA A 65 -1.77 10.84 -7.49
C ALA A 65 -2.24 12.16 -8.12
N HIS A 66 -3.21 12.07 -9.03
CA HIS A 66 -3.80 13.26 -9.65
C HIS A 66 -4.45 14.18 -8.61
N LEU A 67 -5.19 13.61 -7.67
CA LEU A 67 -5.88 14.40 -6.64
C LEU A 67 -4.94 15.00 -5.60
N THR A 68 -3.88 14.28 -5.23
CA THR A 68 -3.02 14.65 -4.11
C THR A 68 -1.73 15.36 -4.54
N GLY A 69 -1.33 15.20 -5.79
CA GLY A 69 -0.03 15.68 -6.27
C GLY A 69 1.14 14.83 -5.79
N LYS A 70 0.87 13.71 -5.15
CA LYS A 70 1.89 12.80 -4.63
C LYS A 70 2.25 11.72 -5.62
N ALA A 71 3.40 11.08 -5.44
CA ALA A 71 3.88 10.03 -6.34
C ALA A 71 3.04 8.75 -6.18
N PRO A 72 2.58 8.14 -7.30
CA PRO A 72 1.79 6.92 -7.24
C PRO A 72 2.67 5.69 -7.05
N VAL A 73 2.24 4.80 -6.16
CA VAL A 73 2.93 3.55 -5.87
C VAL A 73 1.92 2.42 -5.77
N ILE A 74 2.26 1.27 -6.32
CA ILE A 74 1.53 0.02 -6.08
C ILE A 74 2.41 -0.87 -5.22
N LEU A 75 1.86 -1.32 -4.11
CA LEU A 75 2.49 -2.34 -3.27
C LEU A 75 1.76 -3.66 -3.46
N MET A 76 2.41 -4.61 -4.10
CA MET A 76 1.89 -5.95 -4.29
C MET A 76 2.25 -6.82 -3.10
N ILE A 77 1.24 -7.39 -2.46
CA ILE A 77 1.41 -8.34 -1.35
C ILE A 77 1.43 -9.74 -1.95
N ASP A 78 2.58 -10.39 -1.92
CA ASP A 78 2.74 -11.74 -2.41
C ASP A 78 2.41 -12.73 -1.30
N ARG A 79 1.37 -13.56 -1.53
CA ARG A 79 0.91 -14.54 -0.56
C ARG A 79 1.44 -15.94 -0.78
N ASP A 80 1.87 -16.25 -2.00
CA ASP A 80 2.22 -17.62 -2.38
C ASP A 80 3.70 -17.83 -2.76
N GLY A 81 4.49 -16.77 -2.76
CA GLY A 81 5.91 -16.82 -3.11
C GLY A 81 6.16 -17.04 -4.59
N ARG A 82 5.15 -16.86 -5.44
CA ARG A 82 5.27 -17.10 -6.89
C ARG A 82 4.77 -15.87 -7.65
N THR A 83 5.44 -15.58 -8.77
CA THR A 83 4.96 -14.55 -9.68
C THR A 83 3.85 -15.14 -10.55
N GLY A 84 2.65 -14.67 -10.35
CA GLY A 84 1.49 -15.11 -11.10
C GLY A 84 1.11 -14.16 -12.23
N PRO A 85 0.01 -14.47 -12.95
CA PRO A 85 -0.43 -13.68 -14.10
C PRO A 85 -0.87 -12.26 -13.70
N TYR A 86 -1.48 -12.10 -12.55
CA TYR A 86 -1.98 -10.78 -12.13
C TYR A 86 -0.85 -9.84 -11.73
N GLU A 87 0.13 -10.34 -10.99
CA GLU A 87 1.33 -9.58 -10.66
C GLU A 87 2.08 -9.14 -11.90
N THR A 88 2.25 -10.04 -12.86
CA THR A 88 2.91 -9.74 -14.12
C THR A 88 2.20 -8.64 -14.89
N ARG A 89 0.87 -8.72 -14.98
CA ARG A 89 0.06 -7.74 -15.71
C ARG A 89 0.09 -6.37 -15.01
N ILE A 90 -0.06 -6.36 -13.70
CA ILE A 90 -0.07 -5.12 -12.93
C ILE A 90 1.31 -4.45 -12.99
N LYS A 91 2.38 -5.23 -12.84
CA LYS A 91 3.74 -4.71 -12.94
C LYS A 91 4.02 -4.08 -14.29
N ALA A 92 3.63 -4.76 -15.37
CA ALA A 92 3.83 -4.24 -16.72
C ALA A 92 3.03 -2.95 -16.95
N ALA A 93 1.77 -2.92 -16.51
CA ALA A 93 0.93 -1.73 -16.64
C ALA A 93 1.48 -0.57 -15.81
N ALA A 94 1.95 -0.83 -14.61
CA ALA A 94 2.56 0.18 -13.74
C ALA A 94 3.80 0.78 -14.40
N GLN A 95 4.66 -0.05 -14.98
CA GLN A 95 5.85 0.43 -15.69
C GLN A 95 5.48 1.32 -16.87
N MET A 96 4.47 0.95 -17.65
CA MET A 96 4.01 1.75 -18.77
C MET A 96 3.40 3.08 -18.32
N ALA A 97 2.76 3.11 -17.17
CA ALA A 97 2.11 4.29 -16.61
C ALA A 97 3.06 5.14 -15.74
N ASN A 98 4.31 4.71 -15.60
CA ASN A 98 5.28 5.37 -14.73
C ASN A 98 4.84 5.40 -13.26
N VAL A 99 4.22 4.32 -12.81
CA VAL A 99 3.84 4.10 -11.42
C VAL A 99 4.89 3.19 -10.79
N ALA A 100 5.39 3.54 -9.60
CA ALA A 100 6.33 2.70 -8.89
C ALA A 100 5.65 1.39 -8.48
N TYR A 101 6.33 0.28 -8.66
CA TYR A 101 5.84 -1.04 -8.31
C TYR A 101 6.79 -1.68 -7.31
N ARG A 102 6.23 -2.09 -6.17
CA ARG A 102 6.99 -2.75 -5.10
C ARG A 102 6.28 -4.03 -4.71
N GLU A 103 7.03 -5.03 -4.32
CA GLU A 103 6.48 -6.28 -3.82
C GLU A 103 6.95 -6.52 -2.39
N ILE A 104 6.08 -7.11 -1.59
CA ILE A 104 6.40 -7.52 -0.24
C ILE A 104 5.74 -8.86 0.05
N ASP A 105 6.46 -9.71 0.77
CA ASP A 105 5.97 -11.02 1.17
C ASP A 105 4.95 -10.88 2.30
N ALA A 106 3.80 -11.54 2.16
CA ALA A 106 2.75 -11.51 3.18
C ALA A 106 3.26 -12.05 4.52
N ASP A 107 4.06 -13.11 4.50
CA ASP A 107 4.62 -13.67 5.73
C ASP A 107 5.55 -12.68 6.43
N PHE A 108 6.30 -11.89 5.67
CA PHE A 108 7.13 -10.85 6.23
C PHE A 108 6.29 -9.82 6.99
N LEU A 109 5.18 -9.39 6.41
CA LEU A 109 4.29 -8.43 7.08
C LEU A 109 3.71 -8.99 8.36
N ILE A 110 3.30 -10.24 8.34
CA ILE A 110 2.76 -10.91 9.52
C ILE A 110 3.82 -10.98 10.62
N ARG A 111 5.02 -11.41 10.28
CA ARG A 111 6.13 -11.46 11.24
C ARG A 111 6.50 -10.08 11.76
N TRP A 112 6.47 -9.08 10.88
CA TRP A 112 6.75 -7.70 11.29
C TRP A 112 5.74 -7.23 12.34
N GLN A 113 4.46 -7.52 12.14
CA GLN A 113 3.43 -7.20 13.11
C GLN A 113 3.65 -7.94 14.44
N MET A 114 3.91 -9.25 14.36
CA MET A 114 4.10 -10.08 15.55
C MET A 114 5.27 -9.65 16.43
N THR A 115 6.28 -9.03 15.83
CA THR A 115 7.47 -8.57 16.54
C THR A 115 7.49 -7.06 16.76
N SER A 116 6.38 -6.38 16.52
CA SER A 116 6.32 -4.92 16.63
C SER A 116 6.67 -4.42 18.03
N TYR A 117 6.33 -5.19 19.05
CA TYR A 117 6.64 -4.83 20.43
C TYR A 117 8.16 -4.71 20.65
N LEU A 118 8.96 -5.49 19.96
CA LEU A 118 10.43 -5.44 20.08
C LEU A 118 10.99 -4.12 19.54
N ARG A 119 10.41 -3.62 18.44
CA ARG A 119 10.84 -2.36 17.83
C ARG A 119 10.36 -1.15 18.62
N ASN A 120 9.23 -1.28 19.31
CA ASN A 120 8.67 -0.22 20.15
C ASN A 120 9.15 -0.29 21.58
N TYR A 121 9.94 -1.30 21.91
CA TYR A 121 10.50 -1.42 23.24
C TYR A 121 11.48 -0.27 23.50
N PRO A 122 11.35 0.42 24.62
CA PRO A 122 12.22 1.56 24.89
C PRO A 122 13.68 1.14 24.87
N ALA A 123 14.48 1.83 24.09
CA ALA A 123 15.92 1.54 24.03
C ALA A 123 16.57 1.68 25.39
N VAL A 124 16.03 2.54 26.17
CA VAL A 124 16.49 2.74 27.53
C VAL A 124 16.28 1.52 28.42
N GLY A 125 15.29 0.76 28.10
CA GLY A 125 15.04 -0.45 28.82
C GLY A 125 16.08 -1.48 28.50
N ALA A 126 16.73 -1.21 27.44
CA ALA A 126 17.78 -2.09 27.14
C ALA A 126 19.00 -1.52 27.71
N PRO A 127 19.33 -1.89 28.31
CA PRO A 127 20.06 -1.97 29.12
C PRO A 127 20.34 -1.26 29.78
N GLY A 128 19.35 -1.22 30.07
CA GLY A 128 19.71 -0.65 31.00
C GLY A 128 20.97 -0.13 30.69
N LEU A 129 21.01 -0.03 29.84
CA LEU A 129 22.07 0.35 29.60
C LEU A 129 22.65 1.28 30.07
#